data_78953a801780d7c3561403b8ab2bdd97
#
_entry.id   78953a801780d7c3561403b8ab2bdd97
#
_cell.length_a   1.000
_cell.length_b   1.000
_cell.length_c   1.000
_cell.angle_alpha   90.00
_cell.angle_beta   90.00
_cell.angle_gamma   90.00
#
_symmetry.space_group_name_H-M   'P 1'
#
loop_
_entity.id
_entity.type
_entity.pdbx_description
1 polymer ?
#
loop_
_entity_poly.entity_id
_entity_poly.type
_entity_poly.pdbx_seq_one_letter_code
_entity_poly.pdbx_strand_id
1 'polypeptide(L)'
;MTDAVKPLFSILCASYNRADKLPRAIDSILAQSFINWELRIIDDGSHDNTEQVVHPYLSDNRIAYQKLPQNAGVGAARNHGLRSAKGTWIVLLDSDNAFLPNALQIMADAITSHPNIVMHKFAVKSFDGKMMGEMPPQALTIHGKEYLTGSMKGEHHTLTKKDVLQNYPFFEKFSGGEAILWSQIALSHTHLTYHPSITQLYETDGEDRLSVKSKNYTRLAKVFGADISLLWKSYLRYAPLQLIMRLIKFICYTLASHLPMRWFGR
;
A
#
# COMPACT_ATOMS: atom_id res chain seq x y z
N MET A 1 -14.10 -20.24 27.64
CA MET A 1 -13.95 -19.46 26.39
C MET A 1 -12.46 -19.26 26.21
N THR A 2 -11.83 -19.96 25.27
CA THR A 2 -10.41 -19.74 24.96
C THR A 2 -10.33 -18.36 24.34
N ASP A 3 -9.63 -17.42 24.97
CA ASP A 3 -9.33 -16.12 24.40
C ASP A 3 -8.72 -16.35 23.01
N ALA A 4 -9.44 -15.94 21.97
CA ALA A 4 -8.95 -16.09 20.61
C ALA A 4 -7.63 -15.32 20.51
N VAL A 5 -6.55 -16.03 20.21
CA VAL A 5 -5.20 -15.44 20.08
C VAL A 5 -5.28 -14.30 19.08
N LYS A 6 -4.92 -13.08 19.54
CA LYS A 6 -4.91 -11.89 18.68
C LYS A 6 -3.96 -12.12 17.50
N PRO A 7 -4.39 -11.88 16.24
CA PRO A 7 -3.51 -12.03 15.10
C PRO A 7 -2.28 -11.14 15.20
N LEU A 8 -1.13 -11.62 14.75
CA LEU A 8 0.04 -10.75 14.57
C LEU A 8 -0.18 -9.82 13.38
N PHE A 9 -0.66 -10.38 12.27
CA PHE A 9 -0.91 -9.64 11.05
C PHE A 9 -2.40 -9.53 10.72
N SER A 10 -2.85 -8.32 10.34
CA SER A 10 -4.05 -8.13 9.56
C SER A 10 -3.63 -7.77 8.13
N ILE A 11 -3.98 -8.64 7.18
CA ILE A 11 -3.75 -8.43 5.77
C ILE A 11 -4.98 -7.74 5.20
N LEU A 12 -4.82 -6.52 4.68
CA LEU A 12 -5.91 -5.74 4.09
C LEU A 12 -5.86 -5.89 2.57
N CYS A 13 -6.91 -6.47 2.00
CA CYS A 13 -7.07 -6.64 0.56
C CYS A 13 -8.28 -5.83 0.08
N ALA A 14 -8.04 -4.69 -0.56
CA ALA A 14 -9.07 -3.93 -1.24
C ALA A 14 -9.29 -4.49 -2.65
N SER A 15 -10.54 -4.71 -3.03
CA SER A 15 -10.92 -5.28 -4.33
C SER A 15 -12.05 -4.48 -4.97
N TYR A 16 -12.00 -4.34 -6.30
CA TYR A 16 -13.10 -3.79 -7.08
C TYR A 16 -13.08 -4.38 -8.49
N ASN A 17 -14.09 -5.19 -8.85
CA ASN A 17 -14.19 -5.91 -10.12
C ASN A 17 -12.91 -6.71 -10.43
N ARG A 18 -12.54 -7.65 -9.54
CA ARG A 18 -11.32 -8.45 -9.59
C ARG A 18 -11.57 -9.94 -9.37
N ALA A 19 -12.73 -10.43 -9.74
CA ALA A 19 -13.11 -11.84 -9.58
C ALA A 19 -12.09 -12.82 -10.20
N ASP A 20 -11.44 -12.41 -11.28
CA ASP A 20 -10.42 -13.19 -12.01
C ASP A 20 -9.06 -13.27 -11.30
N LYS A 21 -8.68 -12.25 -10.53
CA LYS A 21 -7.35 -12.13 -9.91
C LYS A 21 -7.34 -12.41 -8.41
N LEU A 22 -8.44 -12.09 -7.73
CA LEU A 22 -8.55 -12.20 -6.28
C LEU A 22 -8.27 -13.61 -5.72
N PRO A 23 -8.65 -14.73 -6.38
CA PRO A 23 -8.27 -16.07 -5.92
C PRO A 23 -6.78 -16.25 -5.74
N ARG A 24 -5.97 -15.80 -6.70
CA ARG A 24 -4.51 -15.85 -6.62
C ARG A 24 -3.96 -15.14 -5.38
N ALA A 25 -4.51 -13.97 -5.06
CA ALA A 25 -4.12 -13.21 -3.88
C ALA A 25 -4.47 -14.00 -2.59
N ILE A 26 -5.68 -14.54 -2.48
CA ILE A 26 -6.14 -15.31 -1.32
C ILE A 26 -5.33 -16.60 -1.17
N ASP A 27 -5.12 -17.36 -2.24
CA ASP A 27 -4.36 -18.60 -2.22
C ASP A 27 -2.92 -18.38 -1.77
N SER A 28 -2.31 -17.26 -2.14
CA SER A 28 -0.97 -16.89 -1.71
C SER A 28 -0.85 -16.65 -0.20
N ILE A 29 -1.94 -16.25 0.47
CA ILE A 29 -2.01 -16.10 1.92
C ILE A 29 -2.26 -17.44 2.60
N LEU A 30 -3.16 -18.25 2.05
CA LEU A 30 -3.43 -19.59 2.58
C LEU A 30 -2.19 -20.50 2.53
N ALA A 31 -1.32 -20.30 1.54
CA ALA A 31 -0.06 -21.03 1.38
C ALA A 31 1.07 -20.58 2.32
N GLN A 32 0.85 -19.57 3.19
CA GLN A 32 1.88 -19.11 4.12
C GLN A 32 2.12 -20.13 5.25
N SER A 33 3.40 -20.36 5.57
CA SER A 33 3.79 -21.20 6.71
C SER A 33 3.49 -20.56 8.06
N PHE A 34 3.56 -19.25 8.16
CA PHE A 34 3.19 -18.49 9.35
C PHE A 34 1.67 -18.38 9.47
N ILE A 35 1.08 -18.82 10.58
CA ILE A 35 -0.39 -19.04 10.72
C ILE A 35 -1.12 -17.96 11.50
N ASN A 36 -0.42 -17.08 12.25
CA ASN A 36 -1.04 -16.09 13.13
C ASN A 36 -1.39 -14.80 12.35
N TRP A 37 -2.36 -14.89 11.45
CA TRP A 37 -2.86 -13.80 10.62
C TRP A 37 -4.38 -13.84 10.46
N GLU A 38 -4.93 -12.71 10.06
CA GLU A 38 -6.28 -12.61 9.51
C GLU A 38 -6.22 -11.90 8.14
N LEU A 39 -7.14 -12.25 7.25
CA LEU A 39 -7.36 -11.58 5.96
C LEU A 39 -8.67 -10.81 5.98
N ARG A 40 -8.61 -9.52 5.68
CA ARG A 40 -9.77 -8.64 5.54
C ARG A 40 -9.91 -8.25 4.08
N ILE A 41 -10.87 -8.86 3.38
CA ILE A 41 -11.20 -8.54 1.99
C ILE A 41 -12.30 -7.49 2.01
N ILE A 42 -12.00 -6.29 1.50
CA ILE A 42 -12.96 -5.20 1.38
C ILE A 42 -13.27 -5.00 -0.10
N ASP A 43 -14.45 -5.41 -0.48
CA ASP A 43 -14.98 -5.22 -1.82
C ASP A 43 -15.60 -3.82 -1.92
N ASP A 44 -15.00 -2.98 -2.74
CA ASP A 44 -15.39 -1.59 -2.95
C ASP A 44 -16.60 -1.46 -3.90
N GLY A 45 -17.63 -2.28 -3.67
CA GLY A 45 -18.88 -2.25 -4.42
C GLY A 45 -18.79 -2.87 -5.81
N SER A 46 -18.14 -4.03 -5.97
CA SER A 46 -18.03 -4.73 -7.24
C SER A 46 -19.38 -5.10 -7.85
N HIS A 47 -19.43 -5.11 -9.19
CA HIS A 47 -20.59 -5.51 -9.98
C HIS A 47 -20.38 -6.84 -10.72
N ASP A 48 -19.17 -7.39 -10.69
CA ASP A 48 -18.83 -8.71 -11.21
C ASP A 48 -19.15 -9.82 -10.19
N ASN A 49 -18.69 -11.04 -10.45
CA ASN A 49 -18.88 -12.19 -9.57
C ASN A 49 -17.86 -12.30 -8.43
N THR A 50 -17.25 -11.16 -7.99
CA THR A 50 -16.24 -11.14 -6.89
C THR A 50 -16.75 -11.83 -5.63
N GLU A 51 -18.00 -11.55 -5.21
CA GLU A 51 -18.60 -12.15 -4.01
C GLU A 51 -18.71 -13.68 -4.12
N GLN A 52 -19.18 -14.20 -5.28
CA GLN A 52 -19.30 -15.64 -5.51
C GLN A 52 -17.92 -16.33 -5.47
N VAL A 53 -16.91 -15.69 -6.00
CA VAL A 53 -15.54 -16.21 -6.02
C VAL A 53 -14.92 -16.25 -4.62
N VAL A 54 -15.23 -15.31 -3.77
CA VAL A 54 -14.70 -15.26 -2.37
C VAL A 54 -15.43 -16.24 -1.46
N HIS A 55 -16.72 -16.53 -1.72
CA HIS A 55 -17.57 -17.31 -0.83
C HIS A 55 -16.95 -18.65 -0.34
N PRO A 56 -16.30 -19.48 -1.17
CA PRO A 56 -15.68 -20.73 -0.71
C PRO A 56 -14.57 -20.53 0.33
N TYR A 57 -13.86 -19.42 0.28
CA TYR A 57 -12.75 -19.11 1.19
C TYR A 57 -13.22 -18.72 2.59
N LEU A 58 -14.50 -18.35 2.76
CA LEU A 58 -15.06 -17.93 4.05
C LEU A 58 -15.25 -19.10 5.02
N SER A 59 -15.00 -20.34 4.59
CA SER A 59 -14.90 -21.50 5.47
C SER A 59 -13.68 -21.44 6.41
N ASP A 60 -12.62 -20.68 6.05
CA ASP A 60 -11.52 -20.36 6.95
C ASP A 60 -11.90 -19.15 7.81
N ASN A 61 -11.98 -19.35 9.13
CA ASN A 61 -12.40 -18.32 10.09
C ASN A 61 -11.44 -17.12 10.21
N ARG A 62 -10.24 -17.23 9.64
CA ARG A 62 -9.27 -16.14 9.55
C ARG A 62 -9.58 -15.18 8.42
N ILE A 63 -10.46 -15.55 7.48
CA ILE A 63 -10.83 -14.74 6.30
C ILE A 63 -12.19 -14.09 6.54
N ALA A 64 -12.26 -12.79 6.34
CA ALA A 64 -13.50 -12.04 6.39
C ALA A 64 -13.65 -11.18 5.14
N TYR A 65 -14.85 -11.21 4.57
CA TYR A 65 -15.25 -10.43 3.41
C TYR A 65 -16.31 -9.41 3.78
N GLN A 66 -16.17 -8.20 3.26
CA GLN A 66 -17.17 -7.17 3.40
C GLN A 66 -17.29 -6.38 2.11
N LYS A 67 -18.51 -6.30 1.58
CA LYS A 67 -18.86 -5.49 0.40
C LYS A 67 -19.37 -4.13 0.85
N LEU A 68 -18.83 -3.06 0.28
CA LEU A 68 -19.32 -1.70 0.47
C LEU A 68 -20.50 -1.43 -0.45
N PRO A 69 -21.43 -0.51 -0.08
CA PRO A 69 -22.62 -0.23 -0.87
C PRO A 69 -22.33 0.31 -2.27
N GLN A 70 -21.21 1.01 -2.45
CA GLN A 70 -20.78 1.62 -3.71
C GLN A 70 -19.27 1.81 -3.72
N ASN A 71 -18.72 2.00 -4.92
CA ASN A 71 -17.30 2.31 -5.08
C ASN A 71 -16.97 3.67 -4.46
N ALA A 72 -16.11 3.65 -3.45
CA ALA A 72 -15.61 4.83 -2.74
C ALA A 72 -14.08 5.03 -2.92
N GLY A 73 -13.42 4.12 -3.65
CA GLY A 73 -12.00 4.13 -3.93
C GLY A 73 -11.16 3.31 -2.97
N VAL A 74 -9.97 2.91 -3.43
CA VAL A 74 -9.05 2.01 -2.71
C VAL A 74 -8.69 2.53 -1.30
N GLY A 75 -8.57 3.85 -1.13
CA GLY A 75 -8.29 4.47 0.17
C GLY A 75 -9.42 4.24 1.17
N ALA A 76 -10.67 4.42 0.74
CA ALA A 76 -11.86 4.19 1.56
C ALA A 76 -11.98 2.71 1.96
N ALA A 77 -11.78 1.79 1.01
CA ALA A 77 -11.77 0.35 1.27
C ALA A 77 -10.69 -0.04 2.29
N ARG A 78 -9.46 0.46 2.12
CA ARG A 78 -8.36 0.21 3.07
C ARG A 78 -8.64 0.78 4.46
N ASN A 79 -9.20 2.01 4.57
CA ASN A 79 -9.63 2.58 5.84
C ASN A 79 -10.71 1.73 6.52
N HIS A 80 -11.63 1.20 5.73
CA HIS A 80 -12.68 0.31 6.24
C HIS A 80 -12.06 -0.96 6.82
N GLY A 81 -11.15 -1.61 6.09
CA GLY A 81 -10.40 -2.76 6.56
C GLY A 81 -9.58 -2.48 7.81
N LEU A 82 -8.90 -1.33 7.87
CA LEU A 82 -8.09 -0.90 9.01
C LEU A 82 -8.93 -0.75 10.30
N ARG A 83 -10.14 -0.19 10.21
CA ARG A 83 -11.05 -0.07 11.36
C ARG A 83 -11.45 -1.43 11.94
N SER A 84 -11.65 -2.42 11.09
CA SER A 84 -12.08 -3.77 11.48
C SER A 84 -10.93 -4.74 11.78
N ALA A 85 -9.70 -4.37 11.47
CA ALA A 85 -8.49 -5.16 11.69
C ALA A 85 -8.26 -5.44 13.18
N LYS A 86 -7.86 -6.67 13.51
CA LYS A 86 -7.57 -7.11 14.88
C LYS A 86 -6.06 -7.27 15.13
N GLY A 87 -5.27 -7.47 14.07
CA GLY A 87 -3.84 -7.71 14.16
C GLY A 87 -3.04 -6.53 14.72
N THR A 88 -1.85 -6.82 15.20
CA THR A 88 -0.93 -5.80 15.70
C THR A 88 -0.25 -5.05 14.56
N TRP A 89 -0.02 -5.74 13.45
CA TRP A 89 0.63 -5.22 12.26
C TRP A 89 -0.30 -5.29 11.05
N ILE A 90 -0.23 -4.25 10.22
CA ILE A 90 -1.01 -4.16 8.98
C ILE A 90 -0.09 -4.41 7.79
N VAL A 91 -0.54 -5.31 6.93
CA VAL A 91 0.08 -5.63 5.64
C VAL A 91 -0.93 -5.33 4.54
N LEU A 92 -0.51 -4.63 3.48
CA LEU A 92 -1.37 -4.40 2.33
C LEU A 92 -1.12 -5.49 1.28
N LEU A 93 -2.19 -6.05 0.73
CA LEU A 93 -2.13 -6.91 -0.44
C LEU A 93 -3.16 -6.41 -1.45
N ASP A 94 -2.70 -5.94 -2.60
CA ASP A 94 -3.59 -5.60 -3.69
C ASP A 94 -4.17 -6.87 -4.29
N SER A 95 -5.43 -6.81 -4.74
CA SER A 95 -6.19 -7.97 -5.22
C SER A 95 -5.63 -8.65 -6.48
N ASP A 96 -4.66 -7.99 -7.13
CA ASP A 96 -3.93 -8.50 -8.31
C ASP A 96 -2.49 -8.93 -8.02
N ASN A 97 -2.02 -8.79 -6.78
CA ASN A 97 -0.70 -9.22 -6.34
C ASN A 97 -0.75 -10.61 -5.67
N ALA A 98 0.42 -11.13 -5.27
CA ALA A 98 0.52 -12.37 -4.50
C ALA A 98 1.70 -12.31 -3.53
N PHE A 99 1.56 -12.93 -2.35
CA PHE A 99 2.71 -13.12 -1.45
C PHE A 99 3.60 -14.26 -1.96
N LEU A 100 4.90 -14.13 -1.73
CA LEU A 100 5.83 -15.24 -1.88
C LEU A 100 5.69 -16.20 -0.70
N PRO A 101 6.03 -17.48 -0.87
CA PRO A 101 6.14 -18.42 0.23
C PRO A 101 7.01 -17.82 1.36
N ASN A 102 6.63 -18.05 2.62
CA ASN A 102 7.30 -17.53 3.82
C ASN A 102 7.31 -15.98 3.97
N ALA A 103 6.57 -15.22 3.19
CA ALA A 103 6.54 -13.76 3.30
C ALA A 103 6.16 -13.30 4.71
N LEU A 104 5.14 -13.90 5.32
CA LEU A 104 4.71 -13.56 6.68
C LEU A 104 5.73 -13.98 7.74
N GLN A 105 6.45 -15.09 7.56
CA GLN A 105 7.54 -15.48 8.45
C GLN A 105 8.69 -14.47 8.39
N ILE A 106 9.11 -14.07 7.18
CA ILE A 106 10.12 -13.01 6.96
C ILE A 106 9.73 -11.71 7.66
N MET A 107 8.46 -11.33 7.58
CA MET A 107 7.95 -10.13 8.27
C MET A 107 7.97 -10.28 9.79
N ALA A 108 7.63 -11.44 10.33
CA ALA A 108 7.68 -11.74 11.77
C ALA A 108 9.11 -11.67 12.30
N ASP A 109 10.06 -12.23 11.55
CA ASP A 109 11.49 -12.18 11.89
C ASP A 109 12.02 -10.75 11.86
N ALA A 110 11.59 -9.93 10.90
CA ALA A 110 11.95 -8.52 10.80
C ALA A 110 11.46 -7.71 12.01
N ILE A 111 10.22 -7.95 12.45
CA ILE A 111 9.65 -7.33 13.66
C ILE A 111 10.48 -7.71 14.90
N THR A 112 10.83 -8.98 15.03
CA THR A 112 11.60 -9.49 16.16
C THR A 112 13.01 -8.92 16.20
N SER A 113 13.65 -8.82 15.03
CA SER A 113 15.00 -8.28 14.90
C SER A 113 15.08 -6.76 15.10
N HIS A 114 13.96 -6.05 14.86
CA HIS A 114 13.91 -4.58 14.94
C HIS A 114 12.68 -4.12 15.75
N PRO A 115 12.59 -4.41 17.06
CA PRO A 115 11.36 -4.27 17.85
C PRO A 115 10.89 -2.81 18.02
N ASN A 116 11.79 -1.84 17.87
CA ASN A 116 11.48 -0.42 17.99
C ASN A 116 11.05 0.24 16.68
N ILE A 117 11.10 -0.48 15.57
CA ILE A 117 10.68 0.02 14.26
C ILE A 117 9.18 -0.19 14.07
N VAL A 118 8.49 0.82 13.63
CA VAL A 118 7.03 0.80 13.41
C VAL A 118 6.63 0.60 11.96
N MET A 119 7.61 0.75 11.04
CA MET A 119 7.39 0.60 9.59
C MET A 119 8.59 -0.11 8.95
N HIS A 120 8.30 -1.21 8.26
CA HIS A 120 9.28 -1.99 7.50
C HIS A 120 8.90 -1.98 6.01
N LYS A 121 9.91 -1.95 5.17
CA LYS A 121 9.80 -2.02 3.70
C LYS A 121 10.52 -3.27 3.21
N PHE A 122 9.88 -4.04 2.32
CA PHE A 122 10.43 -5.26 1.74
C PHE A 122 10.51 -5.15 0.23
N ALA A 123 11.40 -5.92 -0.38
CA ALA A 123 11.54 -6.01 -1.81
C ALA A 123 10.28 -6.57 -2.47
N VAL A 124 10.03 -6.10 -3.68
CA VAL A 124 8.94 -6.54 -4.56
C VAL A 124 9.52 -6.87 -5.92
N LYS A 125 9.06 -7.95 -6.55
CA LYS A 125 9.37 -8.25 -7.95
C LYS A 125 8.07 -8.47 -8.73
N SER A 126 8.09 -8.22 -10.03
CA SER A 126 6.98 -8.56 -10.91
C SER A 126 6.86 -10.07 -11.11
N PHE A 127 5.74 -10.54 -11.67
CA PHE A 127 5.53 -11.95 -11.96
C PHE A 127 6.54 -12.51 -13.00
N ASP A 128 7.08 -11.67 -13.86
CA ASP A 128 8.17 -12.00 -14.80
C ASP A 128 9.58 -11.95 -14.16
N GLY A 129 9.66 -11.67 -12.86
CA GLY A 129 10.90 -11.72 -12.06
C GLY A 129 11.69 -10.42 -11.96
N LYS A 130 11.24 -9.32 -12.59
CA LYS A 130 11.92 -8.01 -12.54
C LYS A 130 11.74 -7.35 -11.18
N MET A 131 12.83 -6.84 -10.60
CA MET A 131 12.76 -6.02 -9.37
C MET A 131 12.02 -4.72 -9.62
N MET A 132 11.07 -4.39 -8.73
CA MET A 132 10.20 -3.22 -8.87
C MET A 132 10.73 -1.99 -8.12
N GLY A 133 11.74 -2.15 -7.28
CA GLY A 133 12.36 -1.07 -6.51
C GLY A 133 13.81 -1.35 -6.15
N GLU A 134 14.51 -0.30 -5.72
CA GLU A 134 15.86 -0.38 -5.17
C GLU A 134 15.81 -0.99 -3.78
N MET A 135 16.76 -1.87 -3.47
CA MET A 135 16.88 -2.52 -2.17
C MET A 135 18.34 -2.51 -1.70
N PRO A 136 18.57 -2.35 -0.39
CA PRO A 136 19.90 -2.46 0.15
C PRO A 136 20.37 -3.93 0.14
N PRO A 137 21.67 -4.19 0.13
CA PRO A 137 22.22 -5.57 0.16
C PRO A 137 21.94 -6.30 1.48
N GLN A 138 21.66 -5.59 2.53
CA GLN A 138 21.29 -6.09 3.86
C GLN A 138 20.24 -5.17 4.49
N ALA A 139 19.63 -5.57 5.61
CA ALA A 139 18.67 -4.72 6.31
C ALA A 139 19.28 -3.37 6.66
N LEU A 140 18.61 -2.29 6.27
CA LEU A 140 19.07 -0.91 6.41
C LEU A 140 18.00 -0.07 7.11
N THR A 141 18.34 0.41 8.29
CA THR A 141 17.50 1.40 9.00
C THR A 141 17.92 2.81 8.58
N ILE A 142 16.95 3.58 8.10
CA ILE A 142 17.17 4.97 7.68
C ILE A 142 16.32 5.93 8.51
N HIS A 143 16.71 7.19 8.52
CA HIS A 143 15.93 8.27 9.11
C HIS A 143 14.78 8.68 8.21
N GLY A 144 13.65 9.11 8.80
CA GLY A 144 12.47 9.58 8.05
C GLY A 144 12.78 10.74 7.10
N LYS A 145 13.76 11.61 7.43
CA LYS A 145 14.24 12.65 6.50
C LYS A 145 14.86 12.07 5.23
N GLU A 146 15.58 10.95 5.32
CA GLU A 146 16.19 10.26 4.17
C GLU A 146 15.12 9.59 3.33
N TYR A 147 14.07 9.07 3.96
CA TYR A 147 12.89 8.57 3.24
C TYR A 147 12.24 9.68 2.40
N LEU A 148 12.04 10.87 2.98
CA LEU A 148 11.48 12.04 2.30
C LEU A 148 12.31 12.47 1.09
N THR A 149 13.64 12.35 1.16
CA THR A 149 14.56 12.71 0.08
C THR A 149 14.65 11.66 -1.02
N GLY A 150 13.98 10.51 -0.87
CA GLY A 150 13.91 9.46 -1.90
C GLY A 150 15.15 8.58 -1.94
N SER A 151 15.66 8.19 -0.76
CA SER A 151 16.84 7.32 -0.63
C SER A 151 16.70 5.94 -1.26
N MET A 152 15.47 5.44 -1.40
CA MET A 152 15.14 4.17 -2.05
C MET A 152 13.97 4.38 -3.02
N LYS A 153 14.20 4.16 -4.31
CA LYS A 153 13.22 4.39 -5.38
C LYS A 153 12.46 3.11 -5.71
N GLY A 154 11.26 3.29 -6.26
CA GLY A 154 10.43 2.20 -6.76
C GLY A 154 9.41 1.69 -5.76
N GLU A 155 8.85 0.51 -6.07
CA GLU A 155 7.78 -0.10 -5.28
C GLU A 155 8.35 -0.98 -4.16
N HIS A 156 7.75 -0.87 -2.98
CA HIS A 156 8.12 -1.64 -1.81
C HIS A 156 6.88 -2.14 -1.08
N HIS A 157 6.91 -3.37 -0.66
CA HIS A 157 5.87 -3.92 0.20
C HIS A 157 6.01 -3.37 1.62
N THR A 158 4.94 -2.81 2.17
CA THR A 158 4.99 -2.09 3.46
C THR A 158 4.26 -2.86 4.54
N LEU A 159 4.95 -3.03 5.66
CA LEU A 159 4.43 -3.53 6.93
C LEU A 159 4.46 -2.39 7.94
N THR A 160 3.33 -2.09 8.57
CA THR A 160 3.21 -0.96 9.50
C THR A 160 2.44 -1.35 10.75
N LYS A 161 2.86 -0.87 11.91
CA LYS A 161 2.15 -1.07 13.17
C LYS A 161 0.75 -0.46 13.10
N LYS A 162 -0.27 -1.22 13.53
CA LYS A 162 -1.68 -0.80 13.42
C LYS A 162 -1.97 0.51 14.17
N ASP A 163 -1.52 0.62 15.41
CA ASP A 163 -1.74 1.79 16.25
C ASP A 163 -1.14 3.07 15.67
N VAL A 164 -0.02 2.94 14.96
CA VAL A 164 0.58 4.03 14.19
C VAL A 164 -0.28 4.37 12.97
N LEU A 165 -0.61 3.37 12.15
CA LEU A 165 -1.32 3.58 10.89
C LEU A 165 -2.73 4.18 11.11
N GLN A 166 -3.39 3.88 12.22
CA GLN A 166 -4.69 4.45 12.57
C GLN A 166 -4.68 5.99 12.72
N ASN A 167 -3.52 6.58 13.04
CA ASN A 167 -3.37 8.03 13.13
C ASN A 167 -3.13 8.69 11.75
N TYR A 168 -2.91 7.88 10.71
CA TYR A 168 -2.63 8.34 9.34
C TYR A 168 -3.55 7.61 8.36
N PRO A 169 -4.81 8.04 8.20
CA PRO A 169 -5.76 7.36 7.32
C PRO A 169 -5.33 7.47 5.86
N PHE A 170 -5.67 6.47 5.05
CA PHE A 170 -5.51 6.52 3.60
C PHE A 170 -6.37 7.63 2.99
N PHE A 171 -5.87 8.25 1.94
CA PHE A 171 -6.62 9.30 1.24
C PHE A 171 -7.80 8.69 0.48
N GLU A 172 -9.02 9.17 0.78
CA GLU A 172 -10.25 8.69 0.14
C GLU A 172 -10.64 9.51 -1.10
N LYS A 173 -10.21 10.77 -1.16
CA LYS A 173 -10.58 11.70 -2.24
C LYS A 173 -9.78 11.51 -3.54
N PHE A 174 -8.70 10.74 -3.51
CA PHE A 174 -7.84 10.43 -4.65
C PHE A 174 -6.99 9.19 -4.37
N SER A 175 -6.60 8.48 -5.42
CA SER A 175 -5.66 7.35 -5.35
C SER A 175 -4.21 7.81 -5.56
N GLY A 176 -3.23 7.05 -5.04
CA GLY A 176 -1.79 7.33 -5.20
C GLY A 176 -1.20 8.25 -4.14
N GLY A 177 -1.86 8.40 -2.99
CA GLY A 177 -1.38 9.18 -1.86
C GLY A 177 -0.54 8.40 -0.85
N GLU A 178 -0.28 7.12 -1.08
CA GLU A 178 0.41 6.23 -0.14
C GLU A 178 1.82 6.73 0.21
N ALA A 179 2.55 7.27 -0.77
CA ALA A 179 3.88 7.83 -0.52
C ALA A 179 3.86 9.00 0.48
N ILE A 180 2.80 9.81 0.46
CA ILE A 180 2.61 10.93 1.41
C ILE A 180 2.37 10.36 2.81
N LEU A 181 1.48 9.39 2.92
CA LEU A 181 1.16 8.67 4.15
C LEU A 181 2.42 8.07 4.78
N TRP A 182 3.21 7.32 4.00
CA TRP A 182 4.45 6.71 4.48
C TRP A 182 5.49 7.76 4.89
N SER A 183 5.56 8.90 4.18
CA SER A 183 6.44 10.01 4.55
C SER A 183 6.05 10.64 5.88
N GLN A 184 4.76 10.82 6.14
CA GLN A 184 4.27 11.33 7.43
C GLN A 184 4.65 10.39 8.58
N ILE A 185 4.42 9.08 8.43
CA ILE A 185 4.79 8.07 9.42
C ILE A 185 6.31 8.06 9.66
N ALA A 186 7.10 8.04 8.58
CA ALA A 186 8.56 8.02 8.67
C ALA A 186 9.13 9.25 9.42
N LEU A 187 8.60 10.43 9.12
CA LEU A 187 9.01 11.67 9.78
C LEU A 187 8.61 11.72 11.26
N SER A 188 7.45 11.19 11.60
CA SER A 188 6.92 11.22 12.98
C SER A 188 7.60 10.20 13.90
N HIS A 189 8.03 9.05 13.36
CA HIS A 189 8.65 7.96 14.12
C HIS A 189 10.16 7.83 13.92
N THR A 190 10.75 8.79 13.25
CA THR A 190 12.19 8.99 13.03
C THR A 190 12.91 7.93 12.21
N HIS A 191 12.55 6.66 12.31
CA HIS A 191 13.24 5.55 11.63
C HIS A 191 12.28 4.57 10.98
N LEU A 192 12.70 3.99 9.87
CA LEU A 192 12.11 2.82 9.22
C LEU A 192 13.21 1.91 8.70
N THR A 193 12.89 0.64 8.46
CA THR A 193 13.89 -0.33 7.98
C THR A 193 13.48 -0.90 6.63
N TYR A 194 14.43 -0.91 5.69
CA TYR A 194 14.35 -1.65 4.43
C TYR A 194 15.00 -3.03 4.58
N HIS A 195 14.34 -4.06 4.06
CA HIS A 195 14.80 -5.45 4.05
C HIS A 195 14.96 -5.94 2.61
N PRO A 196 16.09 -6.56 2.25
CA PRO A 196 16.33 -7.05 0.89
C PRO A 196 15.43 -8.23 0.50
N SER A 197 14.78 -8.85 1.47
CA SER A 197 13.92 -10.02 1.25
C SER A 197 12.72 -9.67 0.39
N ILE A 198 12.50 -10.46 -0.65
CA ILE A 198 11.34 -10.32 -1.54
C ILE A 198 10.16 -11.01 -0.87
N THR A 199 9.07 -10.27 -0.66
CA THR A 199 7.87 -10.79 0.02
C THR A 199 6.63 -10.83 -0.87
N GLN A 200 6.65 -10.13 -2.01
CA GLN A 200 5.48 -9.97 -2.86
C GLN A 200 5.83 -10.03 -4.34
N LEU A 201 4.95 -10.71 -5.10
CA LEU A 201 4.86 -10.61 -6.54
C LEU A 201 3.88 -9.51 -6.92
N TYR A 202 4.29 -8.65 -7.82
CA TYR A 202 3.56 -7.46 -8.25
C TYR A 202 3.05 -7.63 -9.69
N GLU A 203 1.77 -7.37 -9.90
CA GLU A 203 1.17 -7.42 -11.22
C GLU A 203 1.61 -6.21 -12.06
N THR A 204 2.23 -6.46 -13.20
CA THR A 204 2.66 -5.41 -14.15
C THR A 204 1.76 -5.32 -15.37
N ASP A 205 0.98 -6.37 -15.64
CA ASP A 205 0.11 -6.45 -16.79
C ASP A 205 -1.32 -6.05 -16.41
N GLY A 206 -1.97 -5.27 -17.23
CA GLY A 206 -3.36 -4.84 -17.04
C GLY A 206 -3.59 -3.39 -17.46
N GLU A 207 -4.47 -3.21 -18.43
CA GLU A 207 -4.86 -1.88 -18.95
C GLU A 207 -5.65 -1.05 -17.92
N ASP A 208 -6.22 -1.71 -16.93
CA ASP A 208 -7.08 -1.12 -15.90
C ASP A 208 -6.33 -0.60 -14.67
N ARG A 209 -5.00 -0.76 -14.63
CA ARG A 209 -4.16 -0.27 -13.54
C ARG A 209 -4.22 1.25 -13.41
N LEU A 210 -4.34 1.74 -12.18
CA LEU A 210 -4.34 3.18 -11.90
C LEU A 210 -3.06 3.89 -12.38
N SER A 211 -1.95 3.18 -12.46
CA SER A 211 -0.65 3.70 -12.94
C SER A 211 -0.56 3.80 -14.47
N VAL A 212 -1.33 2.99 -15.21
CA VAL A 212 -1.33 2.93 -16.69
C VAL A 212 -2.45 3.78 -17.29
N LYS A 213 -3.60 3.89 -16.61
CA LYS A 213 -4.69 4.79 -17.05
C LYS A 213 -4.13 6.19 -17.27
N SER A 214 -4.38 6.72 -18.46
CA SER A 214 -3.95 8.00 -19.01
C SER A 214 -3.71 9.05 -17.94
N LYS A 215 -2.65 9.86 -18.10
CA LYS A 215 -2.23 10.91 -17.16
C LYS A 215 -3.44 11.73 -16.69
N ASN A 216 -4.07 11.29 -15.60
CA ASN A 216 -5.17 12.02 -14.99
C ASN A 216 -4.58 13.21 -14.24
N TYR A 217 -4.43 14.33 -14.95
CA TYR A 217 -3.82 15.56 -14.43
C TYR A 217 -4.57 16.08 -13.20
N THR A 218 -5.89 15.95 -13.16
CA THR A 218 -6.70 16.33 -11.97
C THR A 218 -6.31 15.50 -10.76
N ARG A 219 -6.12 14.19 -10.91
CA ARG A 219 -5.65 13.32 -9.83
C ARG A 219 -4.23 13.69 -9.39
N LEU A 220 -3.32 13.89 -10.36
CA LEU A 220 -1.93 14.26 -10.07
C LEU A 220 -1.86 15.62 -9.35
N ALA A 221 -2.64 16.61 -9.75
CA ALA A 221 -2.74 17.90 -9.06
C ALA A 221 -3.19 17.71 -7.61
N LYS A 222 -4.23 16.90 -7.34
CA LYS A 222 -4.67 16.59 -5.98
C LYS A 222 -3.58 15.93 -5.14
N VAL A 223 -2.85 14.95 -5.69
CA VAL A 223 -1.75 14.26 -5.00
C VAL A 223 -0.64 15.26 -4.65
N PHE A 224 -0.15 16.05 -5.61
CA PHE A 224 0.92 17.01 -5.34
C PHE A 224 0.47 18.15 -4.42
N GLY A 225 -0.79 18.60 -4.53
CA GLY A 225 -1.36 19.60 -3.62
C GLY A 225 -1.42 19.09 -2.17
N ALA A 226 -1.85 17.85 -1.96
CA ALA A 226 -1.85 17.22 -0.64
C ALA A 226 -0.43 17.01 -0.10
N ASP A 227 0.50 16.53 -0.93
CA ASP A 227 1.91 16.33 -0.59
C ASP A 227 2.53 17.65 -0.08
N ILE A 228 2.38 18.73 -0.84
CA ILE A 228 2.87 20.05 -0.44
C ILE A 228 2.19 20.51 0.85
N SER A 229 0.85 20.46 0.92
CA SER A 229 0.09 20.92 2.07
C SER A 229 0.51 20.25 3.37
N LEU A 230 0.78 18.95 3.34
CA LEU A 230 1.10 18.15 4.53
C LEU A 230 2.59 18.14 4.87
N LEU A 231 3.47 18.27 3.88
CA LEU A 231 4.91 18.02 4.05
C LEU A 231 5.80 19.25 3.75
N TRP A 232 5.25 20.42 3.39
CA TRP A 232 6.04 21.58 2.96
C TRP A 232 7.10 22.03 3.98
N LYS A 233 6.79 21.99 5.28
CA LYS A 233 7.75 22.37 6.34
C LYS A 233 8.94 21.39 6.37
N SER A 234 8.65 20.10 6.21
CA SER A 234 9.67 19.05 6.17
C SER A 234 10.53 19.16 4.89
N TYR A 235 9.89 19.41 3.75
CA TYR A 235 10.63 19.68 2.50
C TYR A 235 11.50 20.92 2.61
N LEU A 236 10.98 22.02 3.14
CA LEU A 236 11.75 23.25 3.30
C LEU A 236 13.00 23.01 4.17
N ARG A 237 12.86 22.22 5.23
CA ARG A 237 13.94 21.94 6.17
C ARG A 237 14.96 20.93 5.64
N TYR A 238 14.52 19.89 4.95
CA TYR A 238 15.37 18.74 4.62
C TYR A 238 15.64 18.55 3.11
N ALA A 239 14.78 19.08 2.25
CA ALA A 239 14.83 18.86 0.80
C ALA A 239 14.25 20.04 -0.01
N PRO A 240 14.78 21.27 0.11
CA PRO A 240 14.18 22.48 -0.47
C PRO A 240 14.06 22.40 -2.00
N LEU A 241 15.00 21.80 -2.71
CA LEU A 241 14.91 21.61 -4.16
C LEU A 241 13.75 20.68 -4.54
N GLN A 242 13.47 19.66 -3.73
CA GLN A 242 12.31 18.79 -3.97
C GLN A 242 10.99 19.55 -3.77
N LEU A 243 10.89 20.46 -2.80
CA LEU A 243 9.72 21.32 -2.63
C LEU A 243 9.47 22.15 -3.91
N ILE A 244 10.50 22.78 -4.45
CA ILE A 244 10.41 23.54 -5.69
C ILE A 244 9.90 22.67 -6.84
N MET A 245 10.47 21.48 -7.02
CA MET A 245 10.05 20.55 -8.07
C MET A 245 8.59 20.08 -7.89
N ARG A 246 8.13 19.89 -6.65
CA ARG A 246 6.73 19.53 -6.36
C ARG A 246 5.78 20.69 -6.65
N LEU A 247 6.15 21.92 -6.32
CA LEU A 247 5.39 23.12 -6.64
C LEU A 247 5.25 23.29 -8.15
N ILE A 248 6.33 23.14 -8.91
CA ILE A 248 6.30 23.18 -10.38
C ILE A 248 5.35 22.10 -10.92
N LYS A 249 5.48 20.84 -10.47
CA LYS A 249 4.58 19.75 -10.88
C LYS A 249 3.12 20.03 -10.52
N PHE A 250 2.85 20.55 -9.33
CA PHE A 250 1.50 20.92 -8.91
C PHE A 250 0.90 21.97 -9.85
N ILE A 251 1.63 23.05 -10.14
CA ILE A 251 1.19 24.10 -11.05
C ILE A 251 0.95 23.52 -12.47
N CYS A 252 1.91 22.77 -13.02
CA CYS A 252 1.79 22.16 -14.34
C CYS A 252 0.57 21.24 -14.44
N TYR A 253 0.35 20.37 -13.45
CA TYR A 253 -0.79 19.45 -13.47
C TYR A 253 -2.12 20.15 -13.25
N THR A 254 -2.15 21.22 -12.44
CA THR A 254 -3.35 22.04 -12.27
C THR A 254 -3.71 22.75 -13.57
N LEU A 255 -2.74 23.37 -14.23
CA LEU A 255 -2.97 23.99 -15.54
C LEU A 255 -3.42 22.95 -16.59
N ALA A 256 -2.73 21.82 -16.67
CA ALA A 256 -3.09 20.74 -17.60
C ALA A 256 -4.48 20.14 -17.35
N SER A 257 -4.98 20.16 -16.11
CA SER A 257 -6.32 19.65 -15.78
C SER A 257 -7.45 20.55 -16.31
N HIS A 258 -7.16 21.81 -16.63
CA HIS A 258 -8.12 22.79 -17.19
C HIS A 258 -8.01 22.96 -18.71
N LEU A 259 -6.99 22.35 -19.34
CA LEU A 259 -6.80 22.43 -20.80
C LEU A 259 -7.55 21.29 -21.52
N PRO A 260 -8.18 21.54 -22.67
CA PRO A 260 -8.79 20.48 -23.46
C PRO A 260 -7.73 19.50 -23.97
N MET A 261 -8.03 18.19 -23.91
CA MET A 261 -7.10 17.07 -24.24
C MET A 261 -6.43 17.17 -25.61
N ARG A 262 -6.88 18.07 -26.49
CA ARG A 262 -6.35 18.26 -27.85
C ARG A 262 -4.95 18.85 -27.90
N TRP A 263 -4.42 19.39 -26.81
CA TRP A 263 -3.10 20.08 -26.76
C TRP A 263 -1.93 19.15 -26.37
N PHE A 264 -2.21 17.98 -25.87
CA PHE A 264 -1.19 16.99 -25.52
C PHE A 264 -1.25 15.88 -26.54
N GLY A 265 -0.47 16.02 -27.64
CA GLY A 265 -0.39 15.05 -28.73
C GLY A 265 -0.21 13.62 -28.25
N ARG A 266 -0.66 12.71 -29.09
CA ARG A 266 -0.69 11.23 -28.92
C ARG A 266 0.67 10.66 -28.58
#